data_ff5bda1e9111049f337c18b02ca02b69
#
_entry.id   ff5bda1e9111049f337c18b02ca02b69
#
_cell.length_a   1.000
_cell.length_b   1.000
_cell.length_c   1.000
_cell.angle_alpha   90.00
_cell.angle_beta   90.00
_cell.angle_gamma   90.00
#
_symmetry.space_group_name_H-M   'P 1'
#
loop_
_entity.id
_entity.type
_entity.pdbx_description
1 polymer ?
#
loop_
_entity_poly.entity_id
_entity_poly.type
_entity_poly.pdbx_seq_one_letter_code
_entity_poly.pdbx_strand_id
1 'polypeptide(L)'
;MVAFTAVMVLGLTLVLSPLIVWLWPSKKETVPTYRPTVEVQDEAGVLDSTALSDKLKNLEFRKQVHLAVLTVPGEDVSNLNDAVLEYARSHASDTDVPWVSTSNPKYWSDGLVILAVAPDSRKVGCYFGEDVKVMSSQEDAIQDAAKSQFREKDWDGGLVSMGKKSTKYVGKPRSDLRA
;
A
#
# COMPACT_ATOMS: atom_id res chain seq x y z
N MET A 1 -59.98 18.20 30.56
CA MET A 1 -58.92 17.23 30.98
C MET A 1 -58.17 16.57 29.82
N VAL A 2 -58.50 16.87 28.56
CA VAL A 2 -57.84 16.20 27.38
C VAL A 2 -56.61 16.99 26.85
N ALA A 3 -56.52 18.29 27.13
CA ALA A 3 -55.41 19.12 26.63
C ALA A 3 -54.07 18.94 27.37
N PHE A 4 -54.08 18.47 28.63
CA PHE A 4 -52.86 18.31 29.44
C PHE A 4 -52.07 17.05 29.08
N THR A 5 -52.73 16.00 28.62
CA THR A 5 -52.11 14.74 28.23
C THR A 5 -51.34 14.84 26.90
N ALA A 6 -51.81 15.66 25.95
CA ALA A 6 -51.15 15.83 24.65
C ALA A 6 -49.83 16.56 24.76
N VAL A 7 -49.71 17.53 25.66
CA VAL A 7 -48.45 18.31 25.85
C VAL A 7 -47.39 17.45 26.54
N MET A 8 -47.76 16.56 27.44
CA MET A 8 -46.81 15.63 28.10
C MET A 8 -46.22 14.61 27.13
N VAL A 9 -47.02 14.06 26.20
CA VAL A 9 -46.55 13.09 25.22
C VAL A 9 -45.60 13.74 24.20
N LEU A 10 -45.89 14.98 23.74
CA LEU A 10 -45.01 15.72 22.84
C LEU A 10 -43.70 16.14 23.51
N GLY A 11 -43.74 16.49 24.80
CA GLY A 11 -42.52 16.84 25.55
C GLY A 11 -41.61 15.64 25.77
N LEU A 12 -42.18 14.45 26.00
CA LEU A 12 -41.37 13.23 26.22
C LEU A 12 -40.70 12.74 24.94
N THR A 13 -41.36 12.89 23.78
CA THR A 13 -40.79 12.49 22.51
C THR A 13 -39.63 13.40 22.05
N LEU A 14 -39.66 14.72 22.38
CA LEU A 14 -38.59 15.66 22.05
C LEU A 14 -37.34 15.45 22.93
N VAL A 15 -37.48 15.02 24.17
CA VAL A 15 -36.37 14.79 25.09
C VAL A 15 -35.68 13.44 24.83
N LEU A 16 -36.43 12.42 24.38
CA LEU A 16 -35.85 11.10 24.10
C LEU A 16 -35.21 10.98 22.73
N SER A 17 -35.56 11.85 21.76
CA SER A 17 -35.00 11.82 20.43
C SER A 17 -33.45 11.95 20.37
N PRO A 18 -32.81 12.85 21.12
CA PRO A 18 -31.34 12.92 21.12
C PRO A 18 -30.67 11.74 21.84
N LEU A 19 -31.33 11.13 22.81
CA LEU A 19 -30.82 9.96 23.55
C LEU A 19 -30.79 8.68 22.69
N ILE A 20 -31.74 8.52 21.80
CA ILE A 20 -31.79 7.36 20.89
C ILE A 20 -30.67 7.41 19.85
N VAL A 21 -30.30 8.60 19.38
CA VAL A 21 -29.17 8.77 18.45
C VAL A 21 -27.82 8.45 19.12
N TRP A 22 -27.70 8.71 20.43
CA TRP A 22 -26.48 8.40 21.19
C TRP A 22 -26.32 6.90 21.52
N LEU A 23 -27.41 6.16 21.60
CA LEU A 23 -27.40 4.72 21.91
C LEU A 23 -27.32 3.82 20.67
N TRP A 24 -27.39 4.39 19.45
CA TRP A 24 -27.20 3.61 18.24
C TRP A 24 -25.71 3.41 18.02
N PRO A 25 -25.18 2.19 18.16
CA PRO A 25 -23.79 1.94 17.80
C PRO A 25 -23.64 2.24 16.32
N SER A 26 -22.89 3.29 16.01
CA SER A 26 -22.49 3.56 14.63
C SER A 26 -21.85 2.27 14.10
N LYS A 27 -22.51 1.60 13.15
CA LYS A 27 -21.91 0.49 12.41
C LYS A 27 -20.59 1.01 11.85
N LYS A 28 -19.47 0.59 12.43
CA LYS A 28 -18.17 0.79 11.78
C LYS A 28 -18.26 0.06 10.45
N GLU A 29 -18.36 0.80 9.36
CA GLU A 29 -18.24 0.21 8.03
C GLU A 29 -16.87 -0.47 7.97
N THR A 30 -16.89 -1.79 7.91
CA THR A 30 -15.67 -2.57 7.67
C THR A 30 -15.29 -2.35 6.22
N VAL A 31 -14.26 -1.55 6.01
CA VAL A 31 -13.69 -1.35 4.68
C VAL A 31 -13.13 -2.70 4.22
N PRO A 32 -13.52 -3.20 3.05
CA PRO A 32 -13.01 -4.47 2.55
C PRO A 32 -11.49 -4.38 2.38
N THR A 33 -10.80 -5.46 2.76
CA THR A 33 -9.36 -5.61 2.54
C THR A 33 -9.07 -6.76 1.59
N TYR A 34 -7.97 -6.67 0.85
CA TYR A 34 -7.54 -7.61 -0.18
C TYR A 34 -6.10 -8.02 0.09
N ARG A 35 -5.81 -9.30 -0.06
CA ARG A 35 -4.43 -9.80 -0.05
C ARG A 35 -3.80 -9.55 -1.42
N PRO A 36 -2.54 -9.10 -1.48
CA PRO A 36 -1.86 -8.88 -2.75
C PRO A 36 -1.49 -10.21 -3.43
N THR A 37 -1.41 -10.21 -4.75
CA THR A 37 -0.52 -11.14 -5.44
C THR A 37 0.90 -10.66 -5.28
N VAL A 38 1.85 -11.57 -5.01
CA VAL A 38 3.25 -11.20 -4.71
C VAL A 38 4.17 -11.90 -5.68
N GLU A 39 5.04 -11.11 -6.30
CA GLU A 39 6.12 -11.54 -7.17
C GLU A 39 7.45 -11.04 -6.60
N VAL A 40 8.47 -11.90 -6.52
CA VAL A 40 9.79 -11.56 -5.99
C VAL A 40 10.85 -11.90 -7.03
N GLN A 41 11.57 -10.88 -7.48
CA GLN A 41 12.68 -10.96 -8.43
C GLN A 41 13.97 -10.55 -7.70
N ASP A 42 14.78 -11.54 -7.35
CA ASP A 42 16.02 -11.34 -6.57
C ASP A 42 17.26 -11.46 -7.46
N GLU A 43 17.53 -10.42 -8.25
CA GLU A 43 18.67 -10.38 -9.14
C GLU A 43 20.02 -10.17 -8.40
N ALA A 44 19.97 -9.63 -7.17
CA ALA A 44 21.16 -9.44 -6.34
C ALA A 44 21.49 -10.65 -5.47
N GLY A 45 20.60 -11.63 -5.36
CA GLY A 45 20.80 -12.85 -4.58
C GLY A 45 20.91 -12.61 -3.06
N VAL A 46 20.18 -11.66 -2.53
CA VAL A 46 20.27 -11.23 -1.12
C VAL A 46 19.02 -11.54 -0.29
N LEU A 47 17.96 -12.08 -0.92
CA LEU A 47 16.67 -12.33 -0.28
C LEU A 47 16.42 -13.81 -0.02
N ASP A 48 15.68 -14.11 1.05
CA ASP A 48 14.90 -15.35 1.14
C ASP A 48 13.56 -15.14 0.44
N SER A 49 13.54 -15.32 -0.89
CA SER A 49 12.39 -15.02 -1.72
C SER A 49 11.11 -15.77 -1.30
N THR A 50 11.24 -16.99 -0.78
CA THR A 50 10.09 -17.78 -0.29
C THR A 50 9.53 -17.20 0.99
N ALA A 51 10.37 -17.01 2.01
CA ALA A 51 9.94 -16.45 3.28
C ALA A 51 9.44 -15.01 3.16
N LEU A 52 10.06 -14.20 2.28
CA LEU A 52 9.63 -12.85 1.99
C LEU A 52 8.25 -12.83 1.32
N SER A 53 8.05 -13.64 0.28
CA SER A 53 6.77 -13.77 -0.42
C SER A 53 5.64 -14.14 0.53
N ASP A 54 5.86 -15.11 1.42
CA ASP A 54 4.86 -15.54 2.40
C ASP A 54 4.51 -14.42 3.40
N LYS A 55 5.49 -13.65 3.86
CA LYS A 55 5.24 -12.49 4.72
C LYS A 55 4.44 -11.40 4.00
N LEU A 56 4.75 -11.13 2.73
CA LEU A 56 4.10 -10.09 1.94
C LEU A 56 2.68 -10.48 1.53
N LYS A 57 2.40 -11.75 1.21
CA LYS A 57 1.05 -12.27 0.93
C LYS A 57 0.07 -12.11 2.09
N ASN A 58 0.56 -12.00 3.32
CA ASN A 58 -0.26 -11.78 4.51
C ASN A 58 -0.60 -10.30 4.77
N LEU A 59 -0.12 -9.38 3.92
CA LEU A 59 -0.50 -7.98 4.00
C LEU A 59 -1.93 -7.78 3.51
N GLU A 60 -2.60 -6.76 4.05
CA GLU A 60 -3.96 -6.40 3.69
C GLU A 60 -4.01 -4.98 3.15
N PHE A 61 -4.45 -4.85 1.91
CA PHE A 61 -4.63 -3.57 1.21
C PHE A 61 -6.13 -3.24 1.10
N ARG A 62 -6.47 -1.97 1.00
CA ARG A 62 -7.85 -1.52 0.74
C ARG A 62 -8.28 -1.64 -0.73
N LYS A 63 -7.39 -2.08 -1.58
CA LYS A 63 -7.57 -2.29 -3.01
C LYS A 63 -6.80 -3.54 -3.41
N GLN A 64 -7.29 -4.26 -4.42
CA GLN A 64 -6.52 -5.33 -5.03
C GLN A 64 -5.25 -4.76 -5.66
N VAL A 65 -4.10 -5.31 -5.31
CA VAL A 65 -2.79 -4.91 -5.85
C VAL A 65 -1.95 -6.13 -6.24
N HIS A 66 -1.07 -5.91 -7.20
CA HIS A 66 0.06 -6.77 -7.49
C HIS A 66 1.31 -6.15 -6.84
N LEU A 67 1.90 -6.84 -5.89
CA LEU A 67 3.08 -6.39 -5.15
C LEU A 67 4.32 -7.06 -5.71
N ALA A 68 5.11 -6.31 -6.44
CA ALA A 68 6.37 -6.76 -7.00
C ALA A 68 7.54 -6.32 -6.12
N VAL A 69 8.51 -7.19 -5.95
CA VAL A 69 9.79 -6.89 -5.29
C VAL A 69 10.91 -7.11 -6.29
N LEU A 70 11.84 -6.16 -6.36
CA LEU A 70 13.03 -6.28 -7.21
C LEU A 70 14.27 -5.90 -6.43
N THR A 71 15.29 -6.77 -6.45
CA THR A 71 16.65 -6.37 -6.09
C THR A 71 17.45 -6.12 -7.36
N VAL A 72 18.18 -5.01 -7.38
CA VAL A 72 19.03 -4.62 -8.52
C VAL A 72 20.50 -4.77 -8.11
N PRO A 73 21.27 -5.64 -8.78
CA PRO A 73 22.68 -5.81 -8.47
C PRO A 73 23.52 -4.62 -9.01
N GLY A 74 24.69 -4.44 -8.42
CA GLY A 74 25.73 -3.52 -8.90
C GLY A 74 25.95 -2.28 -8.05
N GLU A 75 27.24 -1.88 -7.99
CA GLU A 75 27.71 -0.74 -7.19
C GLU A 75 27.36 0.62 -7.83
N ASP A 76 27.21 0.66 -9.15
CA ASP A 76 27.05 1.89 -9.92
C ASP A 76 25.61 2.16 -10.39
N VAL A 77 24.62 1.73 -9.65
CA VAL A 77 23.21 2.08 -9.97
C VAL A 77 23.02 3.57 -9.72
N SER A 78 23.23 4.40 -10.75
CA SER A 78 23.12 5.86 -10.65
C SER A 78 21.68 6.32 -10.44
N ASN A 79 20.70 5.65 -11.09
CA ASN A 79 19.28 5.92 -10.99
C ASN A 79 18.51 4.60 -10.85
N LEU A 80 17.92 4.36 -9.67
CA LEU A 80 17.19 3.13 -9.41
C LEU A 80 15.90 3.04 -10.24
N ASN A 81 15.23 4.17 -10.50
CA ASN A 81 14.02 4.18 -11.34
C ASN A 81 14.32 3.70 -12.77
N ASP A 82 15.42 4.16 -13.35
CA ASP A 82 15.80 3.76 -14.70
C ASP A 82 16.16 2.26 -14.75
N ALA A 83 16.88 1.77 -13.73
CA ALA A 83 17.22 0.36 -13.61
C ALA A 83 15.97 -0.54 -13.46
N VAL A 84 15.01 -0.13 -12.64
CA VAL A 84 13.71 -0.87 -12.49
C VAL A 84 12.92 -0.84 -13.79
N LEU A 85 12.90 0.30 -14.49
CA LEU A 85 12.19 0.44 -15.76
C LEU A 85 12.84 -0.39 -16.89
N GLU A 86 14.16 -0.46 -16.92
CA GLU A 86 14.90 -1.30 -17.85
C GLU A 86 14.64 -2.79 -17.58
N TYR A 87 14.71 -3.19 -16.31
CA TYR A 87 14.33 -4.56 -15.89
C TYR A 87 12.91 -4.91 -16.35
N ALA A 88 11.95 -4.06 -16.06
CA ALA A 88 10.55 -4.28 -16.41
C ALA A 88 10.30 -4.44 -17.92
N ARG A 89 11.12 -3.77 -18.74
CA ARG A 89 11.02 -3.86 -20.21
C ARG A 89 11.71 -5.11 -20.76
N SER A 90 12.87 -5.46 -20.22
CA SER A 90 13.66 -6.60 -20.70
C SER A 90 13.09 -7.94 -20.25
N HIS A 91 12.36 -7.99 -19.12
CA HIS A 91 11.78 -9.19 -18.53
C HIS A 91 10.24 -9.21 -18.59
N ALA A 92 9.65 -8.50 -19.54
CA ALA A 92 8.18 -8.40 -19.66
C ALA A 92 7.49 -9.75 -19.88
N SER A 93 8.20 -10.76 -20.41
CA SER A 93 7.71 -12.14 -20.58
C SER A 93 7.85 -13.00 -19.34
N ASP A 94 8.67 -12.59 -18.38
CA ASP A 94 9.07 -13.39 -17.22
C ASP A 94 8.29 -13.00 -15.95
N THR A 95 7.51 -11.92 -16.04
CA THR A 95 6.68 -11.40 -14.95
C THR A 95 5.24 -11.92 -15.06
N ASP A 96 4.63 -12.26 -13.93
CA ASP A 96 3.23 -12.72 -13.86
C ASP A 96 2.24 -11.68 -14.41
N VAL A 97 2.59 -10.39 -14.25
CA VAL A 97 1.83 -9.25 -14.75
C VAL A 97 2.82 -8.28 -15.40
N PRO A 98 2.53 -7.73 -16.59
CA PRO A 98 3.38 -6.70 -17.18
C PRO A 98 3.56 -5.52 -16.21
N TRP A 99 4.80 -5.19 -15.85
CA TRP A 99 5.05 -4.08 -14.91
C TRP A 99 4.86 -2.72 -15.59
N VAL A 100 5.13 -2.65 -16.88
CA VAL A 100 4.93 -1.45 -17.68
C VAL A 100 3.56 -1.51 -18.34
N SER A 101 2.81 -0.43 -18.29
CA SER A 101 1.48 -0.34 -18.90
C SER A 101 1.55 -0.60 -20.40
N THR A 102 0.71 -1.53 -20.88
CA THR A 102 0.62 -1.85 -22.30
C THR A 102 0.00 -0.73 -23.13
N SER A 103 -0.81 0.10 -22.52
CA SER A 103 -1.45 1.27 -23.15
C SER A 103 -0.53 2.48 -23.23
N ASN A 104 0.35 2.65 -22.25
CA ASN A 104 1.32 3.75 -22.21
C ASN A 104 2.62 3.31 -21.52
N PRO A 105 3.68 3.01 -22.28
CA PRO A 105 4.93 2.46 -21.75
C PRO A 105 5.77 3.47 -20.92
N LYS A 106 5.23 4.65 -20.63
CA LYS A 106 5.82 5.61 -19.70
C LYS A 106 5.31 5.43 -18.27
N TYR A 107 4.26 4.64 -18.07
CA TYR A 107 3.62 4.44 -16.79
C TYR A 107 3.69 2.98 -16.34
N TRP A 108 3.61 2.77 -15.04
CA TRP A 108 3.47 1.46 -14.43
C TRP A 108 2.05 0.92 -14.61
N SER A 109 1.91 -0.38 -14.71
CA SER A 109 0.60 -1.03 -14.87
C SER A 109 -0.34 -0.75 -13.70
N ASP A 110 -1.64 -0.73 -13.98
CA ASP A 110 -2.66 -0.52 -12.96
C ASP A 110 -2.60 -1.59 -11.86
N GLY A 111 -2.84 -1.17 -10.62
CA GLY A 111 -2.78 -2.04 -9.46
C GLY A 111 -1.38 -2.46 -9.03
N LEU A 112 -0.33 -2.06 -9.74
CA LEU A 112 1.04 -2.44 -9.44
C LEU A 112 1.63 -1.59 -8.30
N VAL A 113 2.33 -2.27 -7.39
CA VAL A 113 3.20 -1.66 -6.36
C VAL A 113 4.55 -2.34 -6.46
N ILE A 114 5.61 -1.62 -6.78
CA ILE A 114 6.97 -2.15 -6.85
C ILE A 114 7.75 -1.65 -5.64
N LEU A 115 8.39 -2.56 -4.93
CA LEU A 115 9.37 -2.27 -3.90
C LEU A 115 10.75 -2.69 -4.44
N ALA A 116 11.63 -1.72 -4.64
CA ALA A 116 12.95 -1.98 -5.23
C ALA A 116 14.07 -1.60 -4.26
N VAL A 117 15.14 -2.38 -4.28
CA VAL A 117 16.37 -2.10 -3.55
C VAL A 117 17.59 -2.45 -4.40
N ALA A 118 18.58 -1.59 -4.39
CA ALA A 118 19.92 -1.86 -4.91
C ALA A 118 20.90 -1.90 -3.73
N PRO A 119 21.22 -3.11 -3.22
CA PRO A 119 21.97 -3.28 -1.98
C PRO A 119 23.35 -2.66 -2.02
N ASP A 120 24.10 -2.85 -3.11
CA ASP A 120 25.48 -2.41 -3.25
C ASP A 120 25.56 -0.88 -3.36
N SER A 121 24.68 -0.28 -4.13
CA SER A 121 24.57 1.18 -4.29
C SER A 121 23.74 1.87 -3.20
N ARG A 122 23.21 1.11 -2.22
CA ARG A 122 22.42 1.58 -1.07
C ARG A 122 21.21 2.44 -1.46
N LYS A 123 20.55 2.07 -2.54
CA LYS A 123 19.34 2.75 -3.02
C LYS A 123 18.10 1.95 -2.73
N VAL A 124 17.03 2.66 -2.46
CA VAL A 124 15.70 2.11 -2.23
C VAL A 124 14.67 2.95 -2.97
N GLY A 125 13.66 2.30 -3.50
CA GLY A 125 12.57 2.97 -4.22
C GLY A 125 11.25 2.22 -4.05
N CYS A 126 10.16 2.94 -4.24
CA CYS A 126 8.83 2.37 -4.39
C CYS A 126 8.14 3.05 -5.58
N TYR A 127 7.46 2.25 -6.41
CA TYR A 127 6.81 2.74 -7.62
C TYR A 127 5.37 2.23 -7.65
N PHE A 128 4.47 3.02 -8.22
CA PHE A 128 3.04 2.78 -8.14
C PHE A 128 2.40 2.92 -9.52
N GLY A 129 1.47 2.02 -9.83
CA GLY A 129 0.62 2.12 -11.01
C GLY A 129 -0.24 3.39 -11.00
N GLU A 130 -0.70 3.81 -12.18
CA GLU A 130 -1.43 5.09 -12.33
C GLU A 130 -2.70 5.19 -11.46
N ASP A 131 -3.35 4.06 -11.24
CA ASP A 131 -4.55 3.96 -10.41
C ASP A 131 -4.25 3.84 -8.90
N VAL A 132 -2.98 3.65 -8.52
CA VAL A 132 -2.49 3.60 -7.14
C VAL A 132 -1.95 4.97 -6.76
N LYS A 133 -2.85 5.84 -6.27
CA LYS A 133 -2.50 7.23 -5.95
C LYS A 133 -1.83 7.32 -4.59
N VAL A 134 -0.51 7.50 -4.61
CA VAL A 134 0.33 7.78 -3.44
C VAL A 134 0.97 9.16 -3.63
N MET A 135 1.08 9.94 -2.57
CA MET A 135 1.77 11.25 -2.61
C MET A 135 3.27 11.08 -2.37
N SER A 136 4.11 11.98 -2.89
CA SER A 136 5.57 11.91 -2.73
C SER A 136 6.00 11.82 -1.26
N SER A 137 5.35 12.55 -0.35
CA SER A 137 5.64 12.46 1.09
C SER A 137 5.30 11.10 1.71
N GLN A 138 4.39 10.35 1.09
CA GLN A 138 4.03 8.99 1.50
C GLN A 138 5.01 7.97 0.92
N GLU A 139 5.50 8.20 -0.30
CA GLU A 139 6.60 7.44 -0.89
C GLU A 139 7.84 7.53 -0.02
N ASP A 140 8.23 8.75 0.39
CA ASP A 140 9.32 8.98 1.33
C ASP A 140 9.11 8.22 2.64
N ALA A 141 7.89 8.27 3.20
CA ALA A 141 7.56 7.57 4.43
C ALA A 141 7.58 6.03 4.28
N ILE A 142 7.31 5.50 3.09
CA ILE A 142 7.44 4.06 2.79
C ILE A 142 8.91 3.68 2.76
N GLN A 143 9.74 4.44 2.07
CA GLN A 143 11.18 4.19 1.99
C GLN A 143 11.85 4.33 3.36
N ASP A 144 11.47 5.35 4.13
CA ASP A 144 11.99 5.59 5.48
C ASP A 144 11.69 4.44 6.46
N ALA A 145 10.58 3.74 6.26
CA ALA A 145 10.20 2.61 7.11
C ALA A 145 11.20 1.44 7.07
N ALA A 146 12.03 1.35 6.03
CA ALA A 146 13.01 0.28 5.86
C ALA A 146 14.46 0.70 6.21
N LYS A 147 14.72 1.98 6.45
CA LYS A 147 16.09 2.50 6.57
C LYS A 147 16.92 1.85 7.67
N SER A 148 16.32 1.52 8.81
CA SER A 148 17.03 0.86 9.90
C SER A 148 17.45 -0.56 9.53
N GLN A 149 16.54 -1.35 8.98
CA GLN A 149 16.79 -2.73 8.56
C GLN A 149 17.84 -2.80 7.45
N PHE A 150 17.75 -1.91 6.45
CA PHE A 150 18.72 -1.87 5.35
C PHE A 150 20.13 -1.48 5.81
N ARG A 151 20.27 -0.64 6.85
CA ARG A 151 21.57 -0.35 7.46
C ARG A 151 22.18 -1.58 8.12
N GLU A 152 21.36 -2.46 8.64
CA GLU A 152 21.76 -3.75 9.26
C GLU A 152 21.87 -4.89 8.23
N LYS A 153 21.65 -4.59 6.94
CA LYS A 153 21.58 -5.54 5.82
C LYS A 153 20.44 -6.57 5.96
N ASP A 154 19.43 -6.27 6.76
CA ASP A 154 18.18 -7.04 6.81
C ASP A 154 17.27 -6.61 5.66
N TRP A 155 17.56 -7.14 4.46
CA TRP A 155 16.86 -6.77 3.23
C TRP A 155 15.40 -7.23 3.27
N ASP A 156 15.13 -8.45 3.74
CA ASP A 156 13.77 -9.00 3.88
C ASP A 156 12.93 -8.17 4.86
N GLY A 157 13.48 -7.89 6.05
CA GLY A 157 12.82 -7.07 7.06
C GLY A 157 12.49 -5.68 6.58
N GLY A 158 13.41 -5.07 5.83
CA GLY A 158 13.22 -3.76 5.22
C GLY A 158 12.08 -3.76 4.20
N LEU A 159 12.06 -4.71 3.27
CA LEU A 159 11.01 -4.85 2.26
C LEU A 159 9.64 -5.14 2.88
N VAL A 160 9.57 -5.99 3.92
CA VAL A 160 8.34 -6.21 4.70
C VAL A 160 7.86 -4.92 5.37
N SER A 161 8.77 -4.10 5.90
CA SER A 161 8.45 -2.82 6.52
C SER A 161 7.89 -1.82 5.51
N MET A 162 8.47 -1.75 4.31
CA MET A 162 7.93 -0.97 3.18
C MET A 162 6.53 -1.46 2.79
N GLY A 163 6.35 -2.77 2.62
CA GLY A 163 5.05 -3.36 2.31
C GLY A 163 3.99 -3.02 3.35
N LYS A 164 4.28 -3.20 4.64
CA LYS A 164 3.40 -2.81 5.76
C LYS A 164 3.07 -1.32 5.74
N LYS A 165 4.02 -0.47 5.41
CA LYS A 165 3.78 0.97 5.33
C LYS A 165 2.91 1.32 4.13
N SER A 166 3.10 0.64 2.99
CA SER A 166 2.29 0.82 1.77
C SER A 166 0.81 0.53 2.01
N THR A 167 0.46 -0.49 2.82
CA THR A 167 -0.95 -0.80 3.13
C THR A 167 -1.71 0.37 3.76
N LYS A 168 -0.98 1.30 4.41
CA LYS A 168 -1.60 2.48 5.05
C LYS A 168 -2.04 3.55 4.06
N TYR A 169 -1.45 3.56 2.87
CA TYR A 169 -1.67 4.62 1.87
C TYR A 169 -2.42 4.12 0.65
N VAL A 170 -2.10 2.92 0.19
CA VAL A 170 -2.70 2.34 -1.02
C VAL A 170 -4.19 2.06 -0.81
N GLY A 171 -5.03 2.60 -1.71
CA GLY A 171 -6.48 2.44 -1.68
C GLY A 171 -7.22 3.34 -0.68
N LYS A 172 -6.54 4.30 -0.04
CA LYS A 172 -7.22 5.31 0.76
C LYS A 172 -7.90 6.36 -0.13
N PRO A 173 -9.13 6.77 0.19
CA PRO A 173 -9.74 7.91 -0.50
C PRO A 173 -8.94 9.18 -0.24
N ARG A 174 -8.93 10.08 -1.21
CA ARG A 174 -8.12 11.31 -1.20
C ARG A 174 -8.43 12.25 -0.02
N SER A 175 -9.65 12.18 0.51
CA SER A 175 -10.09 12.90 1.71
C SER A 175 -9.29 12.53 2.96
N ASP A 176 -8.91 11.26 3.09
CA ASP A 176 -8.23 10.71 4.27
C ASP A 176 -6.70 10.88 4.22
N LEU A 177 -6.19 11.42 3.09
CA LEU A 177 -4.75 11.62 2.87
C LEU A 177 -4.25 12.99 3.33
N ARG A 178 -5.18 13.89 3.75
CA ARG A 178 -4.87 15.29 4.16
C ARG A 178 -4.89 15.50 5.68
N ALA A 179 -5.05 14.45 6.46
CA ALA A 179 -5.09 14.52 7.91
C ALA A 179 -3.72 14.21 8.55
#